data_04d71bfe63e2249112d68b143cdf0df4
#
_entry.id   04d71bfe63e2249112d68b143cdf0df4
#
_cell.length_a   1.000
_cell.length_b   1.000
_cell.length_c   1.000
_cell.angle_alpha   90.00
_cell.angle_beta   90.00
_cell.angle_gamma   90.00
#
_symmetry.space_group_name_H-M   'P 1'
#
loop_
_entity.id
_entity.type
_entity.pdbx_description
1 polymer ?
#
loop_
_entity_poly.entity_id
_entity_poly.type
_entity_poly.pdbx_seq_one_letter_code
_entity_poly.pdbx_strand_id
1 'polypeptide(L)'
;NVCPEEGTFYRPSNSSSLMTWDKIYEYTPAPGQFINDLKSSGFTGSEYTPEDAVSYAERRLKDKIWVSLGGFGGYIIAGFDHSVKNNGEYELAISGNSFDGSSEPGIVWVMQDENGDGLPNDTWYELKGSETGAAGTIQDYAITYYRPAASGMAVQWSDNQGNSGQIDYLGQFHSQEYYYPLWISEESYTLRGTKLLERNYDASGNGSYWVQPHYDWGYADNF
;
A
#
# COMPACT_ATOMS: atom_id res chain seq x y z
N ASN A 1 -2.71 -22.04 -20.05
CA ASN A 1 -1.65 -21.44 -19.25
C ASN A 1 -0.74 -22.57 -18.79
N VAL A 2 0.42 -22.70 -19.41
CA VAL A 2 1.47 -23.60 -18.92
C VAL A 2 2.05 -22.88 -17.73
N CYS A 3 1.92 -23.44 -16.50
CA CYS A 3 2.77 -23.01 -15.42
C CYS A 3 4.21 -23.07 -15.93
N PRO A 4 5.02 -22.02 -15.74
CA PRO A 4 6.44 -22.14 -16.06
C PRO A 4 6.95 -23.39 -15.38
N GLU A 5 7.68 -24.24 -16.10
CA GLU A 5 8.44 -25.30 -15.47
C GLU A 5 9.22 -24.69 -14.32
N GLU A 6 9.40 -25.45 -13.22
CA GLU A 6 10.18 -25.01 -12.07
C GLU A 6 11.47 -24.38 -12.61
N GLY A 7 11.48 -23.04 -12.65
CA GLY A 7 12.61 -22.29 -13.21
C GLY A 7 13.86 -22.48 -12.34
N THR A 8 14.99 -22.11 -12.86
CA THR A 8 16.29 -22.24 -12.20
C THR A 8 16.30 -21.59 -10.80
N PHE A 9 15.44 -20.59 -10.56
CA PHE A 9 15.34 -19.83 -9.32
C PHE A 9 14.14 -20.20 -8.44
N TYR A 10 13.41 -21.26 -8.81
CA TYR A 10 12.35 -21.79 -7.97
C TYR A 10 12.92 -22.26 -6.62
N ARG A 11 12.39 -21.75 -5.54
CA ARG A 11 12.76 -22.08 -4.16
C ARG A 11 11.71 -23.00 -3.55
N PRO A 12 11.92 -24.32 -3.45
CA PRO A 12 10.94 -25.23 -2.87
C PRO A 12 10.75 -24.93 -1.38
N SER A 13 9.52 -25.06 -0.91
CA SER A 13 9.25 -25.06 0.52
C SER A 13 9.79 -26.31 1.19
N ASN A 14 10.11 -26.21 2.47
CA ASN A 14 10.58 -27.29 3.32
C ASN A 14 9.91 -27.23 4.71
N SER A 15 10.27 -28.11 5.62
CA SER A 15 9.66 -28.19 6.95
C SER A 15 9.88 -26.97 7.85
N SER A 16 10.80 -26.08 7.50
CA SER A 16 11.05 -24.82 8.21
C SER A 16 10.52 -23.60 7.49
N SER A 17 9.93 -23.75 6.31
CA SER A 17 9.36 -22.64 5.54
C SER A 17 8.17 -22.02 6.27
N LEU A 18 8.08 -20.71 6.21
CA LEU A 18 7.01 -19.93 6.84
C LEU A 18 5.73 -19.99 5.99
N MET A 19 4.59 -20.04 6.62
CA MET A 19 3.30 -19.87 5.94
C MET A 19 2.97 -18.40 5.66
N THR A 20 3.78 -17.48 6.20
CA THR A 20 3.60 -16.04 6.06
C THR A 20 4.80 -15.44 5.33
N TRP A 21 4.70 -14.18 5.00
CA TRP A 21 5.85 -13.42 4.53
C TRP A 21 7.04 -13.58 5.50
N ASP A 22 8.23 -13.50 4.94
CA ASP A 22 9.50 -13.65 5.68
C ASP A 22 10.17 -12.28 5.94
N LYS A 23 10.16 -11.42 4.94
CA LYS A 23 10.89 -10.16 4.93
C LYS A 23 10.06 -9.04 4.29
N ILE A 24 10.21 -7.82 4.82
CA ILE A 24 9.79 -6.59 4.16
C ILE A 24 11.01 -5.99 3.45
N TYR A 25 10.86 -5.75 2.15
CA TYR A 25 11.91 -5.14 1.33
C TYR A 25 11.78 -3.62 1.29
N GLU A 26 10.55 -3.14 1.24
CA GLU A 26 10.27 -1.71 1.11
C GLU A 26 8.93 -1.36 1.74
N TYR A 27 8.86 -0.17 2.34
CA TYR A 27 7.63 0.43 2.84
C TYR A 27 7.63 1.91 2.45
N THR A 28 6.84 2.23 1.43
CA THR A 28 6.73 3.58 0.85
C THR A 28 5.25 4.01 0.82
N PRO A 29 4.71 4.47 1.94
CA PRO A 29 3.33 4.94 1.98
C PRO A 29 3.18 6.28 1.28
N ALA A 30 1.98 6.55 0.79
CA ALA A 30 1.56 7.91 0.46
C ALA A 30 1.33 8.72 1.75
N PRO A 31 1.30 10.06 1.67
CA PRO A 31 0.92 10.87 2.82
C PRO A 31 -0.48 10.53 3.32
N GLY A 32 -0.70 10.66 4.62
CA GLY A 32 -2.00 10.39 5.23
C GLY A 32 -2.02 10.62 6.74
N GLN A 33 -3.24 10.66 7.29
CA GLN A 33 -3.47 10.99 8.70
C GLN A 33 -2.88 9.98 9.70
N PHE A 34 -2.58 8.75 9.26
CA PHE A 34 -1.96 7.73 10.11
C PHE A 34 -0.44 7.59 9.88
N ILE A 35 0.15 8.38 8.98
CA ILE A 35 1.59 8.41 8.74
C ILE A 35 2.25 9.28 9.81
N ASN A 36 3.36 8.81 10.39
CA ASN A 36 4.06 9.43 11.53
C ASN A 36 3.21 9.55 12.81
N ASP A 37 2.06 8.89 12.89
CA ASP A 37 1.18 8.98 14.06
C ASP A 37 1.73 8.14 15.22
N LEU A 38 2.13 8.82 16.30
CA LEU A 38 2.69 8.20 17.49
C LEU A 38 1.64 7.58 18.42
N LYS A 39 0.35 7.92 18.24
CA LYS A 39 -0.70 7.52 19.18
C LYS A 39 -1.35 6.20 18.82
N SER A 40 -1.67 6.01 17.54
CA SER A 40 -2.46 4.86 17.09
C SER A 40 -1.74 3.98 16.06
N SER A 41 -0.82 4.53 15.29
CA SER A 41 -0.17 3.81 14.20
C SER A 41 1.16 3.16 14.56
N GLY A 42 1.63 3.35 15.81
CA GLY A 42 2.81 2.66 16.33
C GLY A 42 4.15 3.19 15.82
N PHE A 43 4.17 4.34 15.18
CA PHE A 43 5.41 5.09 14.93
C PHE A 43 6.03 5.55 16.26
N THR A 44 7.34 5.71 16.27
CA THR A 44 8.10 6.13 17.45
C THR A 44 8.56 7.59 17.35
N GLY A 45 8.48 8.19 16.17
CA GLY A 45 9.04 9.50 15.87
C GLY A 45 10.54 9.48 15.56
N SER A 46 11.10 8.27 15.38
CA SER A 46 12.51 8.06 15.05
C SER A 46 12.69 7.40 13.68
N GLU A 47 11.64 7.30 12.91
CA GLU A 47 11.66 6.75 11.56
C GLU A 47 12.09 7.85 10.57
N TYR A 48 13.41 7.99 10.35
CA TYR A 48 14.01 9.03 9.50
C TYR A 48 14.70 8.49 8.25
N THR A 49 14.85 7.17 8.14
CA THR A 49 15.43 6.52 6.95
C THR A 49 14.48 5.46 6.40
N PRO A 50 14.62 5.07 5.12
CA PRO A 50 13.85 3.95 4.57
C PRO A 50 14.00 2.65 5.38
N GLU A 51 15.18 2.39 5.93
CA GLU A 51 15.46 1.22 6.77
C GLU A 51 14.71 1.27 8.11
N ASP A 52 14.59 2.45 8.71
CA ASP A 52 13.78 2.65 9.91
C ASP A 52 12.30 2.38 9.62
N ALA A 53 11.81 2.86 8.47
CA ALA A 53 10.45 2.65 8.02
C ALA A 53 10.15 1.17 7.75
N VAL A 54 11.06 0.43 7.12
CA VAL A 54 10.97 -1.02 6.94
C VAL A 54 10.95 -1.72 8.29
N SER A 55 11.82 -1.34 9.22
CA SER A 55 11.88 -1.91 10.57
C SER A 55 10.58 -1.67 11.35
N TYR A 56 9.99 -0.48 11.21
CA TYR A 56 8.67 -0.17 11.73
C TYR A 56 7.61 -1.12 11.17
N ALA A 57 7.55 -1.26 9.84
CA ALA A 57 6.54 -2.08 9.17
C ALA A 57 6.67 -3.55 9.55
N GLU A 58 7.89 -4.09 9.56
CA GLU A 58 8.14 -5.47 10.00
C GLU A 58 7.69 -5.72 11.44
N ARG A 59 8.02 -4.84 12.36
CA ARG A 59 7.59 -4.96 13.77
C ARG A 59 6.07 -5.03 13.88
N ARG A 60 5.37 -4.11 13.22
CA ARG A 60 3.90 -4.05 13.24
C ARG A 60 3.27 -5.34 12.70
N LEU A 61 3.74 -5.77 11.52
CA LEU A 61 3.19 -6.96 10.86
C LEU A 61 3.54 -8.26 11.59
N LYS A 62 4.72 -8.36 12.22
CA LYS A 62 5.08 -9.49 13.11
C LYS A 62 4.16 -9.57 14.33
N ASP A 63 3.73 -8.44 14.84
CA ASP A 63 2.75 -8.35 15.94
C ASP A 63 1.30 -8.57 15.46
N LYS A 64 1.10 -8.91 14.17
CA LYS A 64 -0.21 -9.10 13.51
C LYS A 64 -1.07 -7.84 13.57
N ILE A 65 -0.43 -6.70 13.43
CA ILE A 65 -1.07 -5.40 13.35
C ILE A 65 -0.76 -4.83 11.97
N TRP A 66 -1.75 -4.19 11.34
CA TRP A 66 -1.59 -3.57 10.03
C TRP A 66 -0.73 -2.30 10.07
N VAL A 67 -0.28 -1.88 8.90
CA VAL A 67 0.39 -0.60 8.66
C VAL A 67 -0.45 0.24 7.70
N SER A 68 -0.42 1.56 7.84
CA SER A 68 -1.10 2.45 6.90
C SER A 68 -0.27 2.60 5.63
N LEU A 69 -0.88 2.45 4.47
CA LEU A 69 -0.27 2.80 3.19
C LEU A 69 -0.56 4.24 2.76
N GLY A 70 -1.35 4.97 3.55
CA GLY A 70 -1.72 6.36 3.27
C GLY A 70 -2.70 6.50 2.11
N GLY A 71 -2.57 7.58 1.35
CA GLY A 71 -3.41 7.83 0.18
C GLY A 71 -3.04 6.97 -1.04
N PHE A 72 -3.40 7.44 -2.23
CA PHE A 72 -3.16 6.68 -3.46
C PHE A 72 -1.67 6.37 -3.70
N GLY A 73 -1.42 5.13 -4.08
CA GLY A 73 -0.13 4.66 -4.57
C GLY A 73 0.87 4.25 -3.49
N GLY A 74 0.53 4.44 -2.21
CA GLY A 74 1.36 3.92 -1.13
C GLY A 74 1.44 2.40 -1.18
N TYR A 75 2.63 1.83 -0.94
CA TYR A 75 2.86 0.41 -1.08
C TYR A 75 3.82 -0.18 -0.05
N ILE A 76 3.77 -1.49 0.06
CA ILE A 76 4.71 -2.30 0.82
C ILE A 76 5.11 -3.51 -0.02
N ILE A 77 6.40 -3.87 0.00
CA ILE A 77 6.93 -5.05 -0.66
C ILE A 77 7.32 -6.08 0.37
N ALA A 78 6.63 -7.22 0.34
CA ALA A 78 6.90 -8.35 1.20
C ALA A 78 7.39 -9.55 0.38
N GLY A 79 8.38 -10.27 0.89
CA GLY A 79 8.90 -11.49 0.29
C GLY A 79 8.58 -12.72 1.10
N PHE A 80 8.78 -13.88 0.48
CA PHE A 80 8.60 -15.19 1.07
C PHE A 80 9.94 -15.95 1.06
N ASP A 81 10.14 -16.82 2.04
CA ASP A 81 11.35 -17.66 2.13
C ASP A 81 11.36 -18.79 1.08
N HIS A 82 10.25 -19.01 0.38
CA HIS A 82 10.08 -19.99 -0.69
C HIS A 82 9.16 -19.44 -1.79
N SER A 83 9.15 -20.09 -2.95
CA SER A 83 8.27 -19.74 -4.06
C SER A 83 6.83 -20.15 -3.78
N VAL A 84 5.89 -19.22 -3.87
CA VAL A 84 4.46 -19.50 -3.80
C VAL A 84 4.01 -20.03 -5.17
N LYS A 85 3.49 -21.27 -5.21
CA LYS A 85 3.02 -21.89 -6.44
C LYS A 85 1.61 -21.43 -6.78
N ASN A 86 1.40 -21.02 -8.01
CA ASN A 86 0.05 -20.80 -8.53
C ASN A 86 -0.54 -22.16 -8.93
N ASN A 87 -1.42 -22.69 -8.10
CA ASN A 87 -2.13 -23.96 -8.32
C ASN A 87 -3.55 -23.75 -8.90
N GLY A 88 -3.92 -22.48 -9.16
CA GLY A 88 -5.24 -22.11 -9.66
C GLY A 88 -6.32 -22.00 -8.58
N GLU A 89 -5.90 -21.92 -7.32
CA GLU A 89 -6.74 -21.68 -6.14
C GLU A 89 -6.36 -20.33 -5.50
N TYR A 90 -6.71 -20.11 -4.25
CA TYR A 90 -6.32 -18.91 -3.50
C TYR A 90 -5.03 -19.17 -2.73
N GLU A 91 -3.91 -18.78 -3.30
CA GLU A 91 -2.59 -19.00 -2.71
C GLU A 91 -2.13 -17.90 -1.75
N LEU A 92 -2.75 -16.72 -1.84
CA LEU A 92 -2.40 -15.56 -1.01
C LEU A 92 -3.63 -15.07 -0.23
N ALA A 93 -3.44 -14.80 1.05
CA ALA A 93 -4.41 -14.12 1.88
C ALA A 93 -3.76 -12.88 2.49
N ILE A 94 -4.39 -11.72 2.30
CA ILE A 94 -3.91 -10.45 2.83
C ILE A 94 -5.00 -9.92 3.76
N SER A 95 -4.65 -9.78 5.04
CA SER A 95 -5.57 -9.27 6.05
C SER A 95 -5.40 -7.76 6.20
N GLY A 96 -6.50 -7.04 6.15
CA GLY A 96 -6.59 -5.62 6.45
C GLY A 96 -7.46 -5.36 7.68
N ASN A 97 -7.97 -4.15 7.79
CA ASN A 97 -8.88 -3.75 8.87
C ASN A 97 -10.22 -3.21 8.36
N SER A 98 -10.54 -3.49 7.11
CA SER A 98 -11.81 -3.10 6.49
C SER A 98 -13.03 -3.72 7.18
N PHE A 99 -14.13 -3.02 7.12
CA PHE A 99 -15.46 -3.47 7.55
C PHE A 99 -16.53 -2.81 6.67
N ASP A 100 -17.78 -3.26 6.79
CA ASP A 100 -18.87 -2.75 5.95
C ASP A 100 -18.96 -1.22 5.98
N GLY A 101 -18.89 -0.61 4.79
CA GLY A 101 -18.88 0.84 4.62
C GLY A 101 -17.54 1.54 4.90
N SER A 102 -16.48 0.78 5.18
CA SER A 102 -15.12 1.28 5.40
C SER A 102 -14.10 0.39 4.72
N SER A 103 -14.15 0.32 3.38
CA SER A 103 -13.16 -0.38 2.56
C SER A 103 -12.10 0.58 2.05
N GLU A 104 -10.84 0.15 2.15
CA GLU A 104 -9.67 0.90 1.66
C GLU A 104 -8.87 0.02 0.69
N PRO A 105 -9.44 -0.30 -0.49
CA PRO A 105 -8.99 -1.38 -1.35
C PRO A 105 -7.57 -1.18 -1.86
N GLY A 106 -6.70 -2.16 -1.60
CA GLY A 106 -5.34 -2.24 -2.09
C GLY A 106 -5.20 -3.20 -3.26
N ILE A 107 -4.57 -2.76 -4.35
CA ILE A 107 -4.24 -3.60 -5.49
C ILE A 107 -3.01 -4.45 -5.14
N VAL A 108 -3.08 -5.73 -5.46
CA VAL A 108 -2.00 -6.68 -5.20
C VAL A 108 -1.19 -6.91 -6.45
N TRP A 109 0.13 -6.83 -6.31
CA TRP A 109 1.08 -7.16 -7.36
C TRP A 109 1.96 -8.31 -6.91
N VAL A 110 2.35 -9.16 -7.84
CA VAL A 110 3.26 -10.28 -7.58
C VAL A 110 4.45 -10.22 -8.53
N MET A 111 5.60 -10.69 -8.06
CA MET A 111 6.83 -10.76 -8.82
C MET A 111 7.48 -12.12 -8.61
N GLN A 112 8.06 -12.68 -9.65
CA GLN A 112 8.95 -13.81 -9.56
C GLN A 112 10.39 -13.31 -9.66
N ASP A 113 11.27 -13.81 -8.80
CA ASP A 113 12.72 -13.61 -8.92
C ASP A 113 13.22 -14.39 -10.14
N GLU A 114 13.40 -13.70 -11.26
CA GLU A 114 13.77 -14.29 -12.55
C GLU A 114 15.30 -14.36 -12.75
N ASN A 115 16.04 -13.57 -12.01
CA ASN A 115 17.50 -13.47 -12.12
C ASN A 115 18.23 -14.16 -10.95
N GLY A 116 17.55 -14.53 -9.87
CA GLY A 116 18.08 -15.24 -8.72
C GLY A 116 18.87 -14.38 -7.73
N ASP A 117 18.71 -13.05 -7.78
CA ASP A 117 19.42 -12.14 -6.88
C ASP A 117 18.72 -11.90 -5.54
N GLY A 118 17.49 -12.38 -5.40
CA GLY A 118 16.69 -12.26 -4.18
C GLY A 118 16.18 -10.84 -3.90
N LEU A 119 16.17 -9.97 -4.90
CA LEU A 119 15.71 -8.58 -4.80
C LEU A 119 14.38 -8.38 -5.52
N PRO A 120 13.56 -7.40 -5.12
CA PRO A 120 12.26 -7.12 -5.75
C PRO A 120 12.39 -6.21 -6.99
N ASN A 121 13.30 -6.57 -7.92
CA ASN A 121 13.69 -5.75 -9.06
C ASN A 121 13.35 -6.35 -10.43
N ASP A 122 12.67 -7.48 -10.46
CA ASP A 122 12.19 -8.12 -11.68
C ASP A 122 10.79 -7.60 -12.09
N THR A 123 10.12 -8.28 -13.02
CA THR A 123 8.83 -7.85 -13.55
C THR A 123 7.70 -8.06 -12.56
N TRP A 124 6.99 -6.99 -12.24
CA TRP A 124 5.79 -7.01 -11.40
C TRP A 124 4.53 -7.21 -12.25
N TYR A 125 3.62 -8.05 -11.76
CA TYR A 125 2.35 -8.36 -12.40
C TYR A 125 1.20 -7.98 -11.48
N GLU A 126 0.32 -7.08 -11.94
CA GLU A 126 -0.92 -6.74 -11.24
C GLU A 126 -1.88 -7.92 -11.27
N LEU A 127 -2.36 -8.33 -10.11
CA LEU A 127 -3.44 -9.31 -10.01
C LEU A 127 -4.77 -8.67 -10.38
N LYS A 128 -5.60 -9.45 -11.09
CA LYS A 128 -6.91 -8.96 -11.51
C LYS A 128 -7.87 -8.84 -10.34
N GLY A 129 -8.65 -7.78 -10.36
CA GLY A 129 -9.82 -7.59 -9.51
C GLY A 129 -11.06 -7.28 -10.34
N SER A 130 -12.20 -7.09 -9.67
CA SER A 130 -13.49 -6.85 -10.33
C SER A 130 -13.50 -5.63 -11.27
N GLU A 131 -12.66 -4.64 -11.00
CA GLU A 131 -12.58 -3.41 -11.78
C GLU A 131 -11.52 -3.44 -12.88
N THR A 132 -10.84 -4.55 -13.10
CA THR A 132 -9.82 -4.66 -14.15
C THR A 132 -10.46 -4.45 -15.52
N GLY A 133 -10.06 -3.36 -16.21
CA GLY A 133 -10.62 -2.96 -17.50
C GLY A 133 -12.02 -2.31 -17.42
N ALA A 134 -12.52 -2.03 -16.23
CA ALA A 134 -13.79 -1.33 -16.06
C ALA A 134 -13.67 0.16 -16.44
N ALA A 135 -14.79 0.75 -16.87
CA ALA A 135 -14.84 2.18 -17.16
C ALA A 135 -14.59 2.99 -15.89
N GLY A 136 -13.65 3.93 -15.94
CA GLY A 136 -13.23 4.74 -14.80
C GLY A 136 -12.03 4.20 -14.01
N THR A 137 -11.60 2.97 -14.29
CA THR A 137 -10.29 2.48 -13.83
C THR A 137 -9.20 3.04 -14.74
N ILE A 138 -8.21 3.71 -14.16
CA ILE A 138 -7.12 4.37 -14.89
C ILE A 138 -5.82 3.61 -14.61
N GLN A 139 -5.28 2.96 -15.62
CA GLN A 139 -3.95 2.37 -15.56
C GLN A 139 -2.87 3.44 -15.72
N ASP A 140 -1.67 3.16 -15.23
CA ASP A 140 -0.53 4.09 -15.26
C ASP A 140 -0.85 5.47 -14.64
N TYR A 141 -1.80 5.50 -13.70
CA TYR A 141 -2.07 6.71 -12.96
C TYR A 141 -0.87 7.05 -12.09
N ALA A 142 -0.47 8.34 -12.11
CA ALA A 142 0.65 8.83 -11.33
C ALA A 142 0.23 10.07 -10.54
N ILE A 143 0.60 10.09 -9.27
CA ILE A 143 0.37 11.22 -8.38
C ILE A 143 1.70 11.66 -7.76
N THR A 144 1.93 12.96 -7.72
CA THR A 144 3.10 13.56 -7.07
C THR A 144 2.63 14.30 -5.82
N TYR A 145 3.20 13.93 -4.69
CA TYR A 145 2.98 14.58 -3.39
C TYR A 145 4.11 15.55 -3.09
N TYR A 146 3.79 16.70 -2.57
CA TYR A 146 4.73 17.76 -2.26
C TYR A 146 4.90 17.92 -0.75
N ARG A 147 6.14 18.01 -0.28
CA ARG A 147 6.45 18.22 1.14
C ARG A 147 5.84 19.54 1.63
N PRO A 148 5.08 19.55 2.74
CA PRO A 148 4.59 20.79 3.32
C PRO A 148 5.76 21.68 3.80
N ALA A 149 5.63 23.00 3.59
CA ALA A 149 6.65 23.96 3.99
C ALA A 149 6.79 24.11 5.52
N ALA A 150 5.77 23.72 6.28
CA ALA A 150 5.77 23.75 7.74
C ALA A 150 4.87 22.65 8.32
N SER A 151 5.07 22.37 9.61
CA SER A 151 4.22 21.44 10.36
C SER A 151 2.76 21.91 10.40
N GLY A 152 1.83 20.96 10.46
CA GLY A 152 0.40 21.26 10.53
C GLY A 152 -0.22 21.76 9.23
N MET A 153 0.48 21.65 8.11
CA MET A 153 -0.04 22.02 6.80
C MET A 153 -0.53 20.78 6.03
N ALA A 154 -1.51 21.02 5.16
CA ALA A 154 -1.99 20.04 4.19
C ALA A 154 -0.88 19.63 3.21
N VAL A 155 -0.90 18.38 2.74
CA VAL A 155 0.00 17.87 1.72
C VAL A 155 -0.60 18.12 0.34
N GLN A 156 0.01 18.97 -0.46
CA GLN A 156 -0.41 19.25 -1.84
C GLN A 156 -0.05 18.07 -2.74
N TRP A 157 -0.85 17.85 -3.79
CA TRP A 157 -0.57 16.85 -4.81
C TRP A 157 -0.99 17.34 -6.20
N SER A 158 -0.37 16.74 -7.22
CA SER A 158 -0.80 16.82 -8.61
C SER A 158 -0.72 15.45 -9.27
N ASP A 159 -1.53 15.21 -10.31
CA ASP A 159 -1.55 13.93 -11.03
C ASP A 159 -1.21 14.07 -12.51
N ASN A 160 -1.01 12.93 -13.18
CA ASN A 160 -0.73 12.89 -14.61
C ASN A 160 -1.97 13.07 -15.49
N GLN A 161 -3.15 13.32 -14.91
CA GLN A 161 -4.37 13.68 -15.62
C GLN A 161 -4.61 15.20 -15.64
N GLY A 162 -3.70 15.97 -15.01
CA GLY A 162 -3.79 17.43 -14.93
C GLY A 162 -4.61 17.95 -13.76
N ASN A 163 -4.96 17.08 -12.82
CA ASN A 163 -5.63 17.50 -11.58
C ASN A 163 -4.62 17.83 -10.48
N SER A 164 -5.08 18.61 -9.52
CA SER A 164 -4.34 18.91 -8.28
C SER A 164 -5.30 19.03 -7.12
N GLY A 165 -4.78 18.84 -5.91
CA GLY A 165 -5.56 18.94 -4.68
C GLY A 165 -4.67 18.85 -3.46
N GLN A 166 -5.26 18.50 -2.34
CA GLN A 166 -4.52 18.35 -1.09
C GLN A 166 -5.07 17.22 -0.23
N ILE A 167 -4.22 16.67 0.62
CA ILE A 167 -4.61 15.87 1.78
C ILE A 167 -4.69 16.85 2.96
N ASP A 168 -5.89 17.03 3.48
CA ASP A 168 -6.15 17.98 4.56
C ASP A 168 -5.45 17.58 5.85
N TYR A 169 -4.98 18.57 6.59
CA TYR A 169 -4.44 18.36 7.92
C TYR A 169 -5.56 18.35 8.97
N LEU A 170 -5.75 17.21 9.60
CA LEU A 170 -6.81 16.96 10.60
C LEU A 170 -6.26 17.01 12.03
N GLY A 171 -5.52 18.06 12.37
CA GLY A 171 -4.77 18.17 13.62
C GLY A 171 -5.59 18.04 14.91
N GLN A 172 -6.91 18.22 14.85
CA GLN A 172 -7.81 17.98 15.98
C GLN A 172 -7.97 16.49 16.30
N PHE A 173 -7.75 15.60 15.32
CA PHE A 173 -7.85 14.14 15.49
C PHE A 173 -6.47 13.48 15.43
N HIS A 174 -5.63 13.91 14.49
CA HIS A 174 -4.32 13.38 14.18
C HIS A 174 -3.30 14.52 14.23
N SER A 175 -2.71 14.74 15.39
CA SER A 175 -1.96 15.96 15.74
C SER A 175 -0.45 15.86 15.50
N GLN A 176 0.06 14.78 14.84
CA GLN A 176 1.46 14.72 14.46
C GLN A 176 1.79 15.84 13.46
N GLU A 177 3.05 16.29 13.47
CA GLU A 177 3.46 17.50 12.75
C GLU A 177 3.30 17.39 11.23
N TYR A 178 3.53 16.19 10.67
CA TYR A 178 3.50 15.95 9.24
C TYR A 178 2.73 14.69 8.89
N TYR A 179 1.95 14.74 7.80
CA TYR A 179 1.35 13.58 7.15
C TYR A 179 2.21 13.06 5.98
N TYR A 180 3.21 13.82 5.59
CA TYR A 180 4.24 13.41 4.64
C TYR A 180 5.27 12.54 5.37
N PRO A 181 5.67 11.37 4.84
CA PRO A 181 6.59 10.47 5.52
C PRO A 181 7.91 11.15 5.87
N LEU A 182 8.37 11.03 7.12
CA LEU A 182 9.58 11.72 7.60
C LEU A 182 10.87 11.16 6.99
N TRP A 183 10.86 9.90 6.56
CA TRP A 183 12.03 9.23 5.94
C TRP A 183 12.17 9.47 4.44
N ILE A 184 11.21 10.13 3.79
CA ILE A 184 11.34 10.58 2.42
C ILE A 184 11.95 11.98 2.46
N SER A 185 13.22 12.12 2.05
CA SER A 185 13.99 13.36 2.15
C SER A 185 13.67 14.37 1.06
N GLU A 186 13.12 13.90 -0.05
CA GLU A 186 12.80 14.68 -1.24
C GLU A 186 11.68 15.69 -0.96
N GLU A 187 11.73 16.84 -1.64
CA GLU A 187 10.68 17.87 -1.61
C GLU A 187 9.37 17.41 -2.26
N SER A 188 9.44 16.36 -3.08
CA SER A 188 8.28 15.68 -3.66
C SER A 188 8.64 14.28 -4.08
N TYR A 189 7.65 13.39 -4.11
CA TYR A 189 7.80 12.05 -4.68
C TYR A 189 6.55 11.64 -5.45
N THR A 190 6.75 10.79 -6.45
CA THR A 190 5.68 10.34 -7.34
C THR A 190 5.41 8.85 -7.13
N LEU A 191 4.16 8.53 -6.84
CA LEU A 191 3.66 7.16 -6.76
C LEU A 191 2.86 6.83 -8.02
N ARG A 192 2.89 5.56 -8.41
CA ARG A 192 2.25 5.07 -9.64
C ARG A 192 1.49 3.78 -9.38
N GLY A 193 0.46 3.53 -10.20
CA GLY A 193 -0.31 2.30 -10.14
C GLY A 193 -1.62 2.44 -10.90
N THR A 194 -2.52 1.50 -10.67
CA THR A 194 -3.88 1.55 -11.21
C THR A 194 -4.80 2.26 -10.23
N LYS A 195 -5.49 3.29 -10.70
CA LYS A 195 -6.51 3.99 -9.90
C LYS A 195 -7.89 3.42 -10.21
N LEU A 196 -8.53 2.87 -9.20
CA LEU A 196 -9.91 2.40 -9.29
C LEU A 196 -10.89 3.57 -9.38
N LEU A 197 -12.07 3.32 -9.97
CA LEU A 197 -13.16 4.28 -9.94
C LEU A 197 -13.55 4.55 -8.49
N GLU A 198 -13.57 5.81 -8.10
CA GLU A 198 -14.00 6.20 -6.76
C GLU A 198 -15.48 5.88 -6.53
N ARG A 199 -15.78 5.23 -5.40
CA ARG A 199 -17.13 4.86 -4.97
C ARG A 199 -17.54 5.53 -3.65
N ASN A 200 -16.62 6.24 -3.00
CA ASN A 200 -16.87 6.89 -1.74
C ASN A 200 -17.94 7.98 -1.88
N TYR A 201 -18.83 8.07 -0.92
CA TYR A 201 -19.85 9.10 -0.89
C TYR A 201 -20.10 9.60 0.52
N ASP A 202 -20.48 10.88 0.61
CA ASP A 202 -20.87 11.50 1.87
C ASP A 202 -22.34 11.17 2.18
N ALA A 203 -22.57 10.26 3.10
CA ALA A 203 -23.90 9.85 3.54
C ALA A 203 -24.59 10.91 4.41
N SER A 204 -23.84 11.86 4.98
CA SER A 204 -24.36 12.96 5.80
C SER A 204 -24.79 14.18 4.97
N GLY A 205 -24.25 14.33 3.76
CA GLY A 205 -24.44 15.49 2.90
C GLY A 205 -23.75 16.76 3.37
N ASN A 206 -22.92 16.68 4.41
CA ASN A 206 -22.18 17.82 4.98
C ASN A 206 -20.70 17.52 5.29
N GLY A 207 -20.18 16.39 4.79
CA GLY A 207 -18.79 15.98 4.96
C GLY A 207 -18.45 15.30 6.29
N SER A 208 -19.45 15.05 7.16
CA SER A 208 -19.20 14.49 8.50
C SER A 208 -19.25 12.98 8.56
N TYR A 209 -19.82 12.31 7.54
CA TYR A 209 -19.88 10.85 7.50
C TYR A 209 -19.76 10.33 6.06
N TRP A 210 -18.61 9.74 5.78
CA TRP A 210 -18.28 9.13 4.51
C TRP A 210 -18.48 7.62 4.56
N VAL A 211 -19.05 7.06 3.50
CA VAL A 211 -19.15 5.61 3.30
C VAL A 211 -18.21 5.22 2.17
N GLN A 212 -17.45 4.16 2.41
CA GLN A 212 -16.46 3.58 1.49
C GLN A 212 -16.92 2.16 1.11
N PRO A 213 -17.73 2.01 0.05
CA PRO A 213 -18.21 0.70 -0.38
C PRO A 213 -17.09 -0.18 -0.88
N HIS A 214 -17.19 -1.48 -0.63
CA HIS A 214 -16.25 -2.45 -1.16
C HIS A 214 -16.42 -2.68 -2.67
N TYR A 215 -15.40 -3.22 -3.30
CA TYR A 215 -15.44 -3.79 -4.65
C TYR A 215 -15.73 -5.29 -4.55
N ASP A 216 -16.15 -5.92 -5.66
CA ASP A 216 -16.68 -7.29 -5.58
C ASP A 216 -15.61 -8.32 -5.17
N TRP A 217 -14.38 -8.22 -5.72
CA TRP A 217 -13.30 -9.17 -5.42
C TRP A 217 -11.94 -8.67 -5.91
N GLY A 218 -10.85 -9.30 -5.41
CA GLY A 218 -9.49 -9.18 -5.96
C GLY A 218 -8.65 -8.06 -5.34
N TYR A 219 -9.07 -7.47 -4.23
CA TYR A 219 -8.36 -6.38 -3.57
C TYR A 219 -8.07 -6.74 -2.10
N ALA A 220 -6.93 -6.31 -1.60
CA ALA A 220 -6.64 -6.32 -0.18
C ALA A 220 -7.44 -5.23 0.54
N ASP A 221 -7.69 -5.39 1.84
CA ASP A 221 -8.40 -4.43 2.70
C ASP A 221 -9.77 -4.00 2.12
N ASN A 222 -10.45 -4.94 1.52
CA ASN A 222 -11.72 -4.77 0.82
C ASN A 222 -12.76 -5.71 1.45
N PHE A 223 -13.66 -5.13 2.22
CA PHE A 223 -14.69 -5.89 2.97
C PHE A 223 -15.67 -6.61 2.04
#